data_c807890c8d272c7fd4c0a0befa8df1f9
#
_entry.id   c807890c8d272c7fd4c0a0befa8df1f9
#
_cell.length_a   1.000
_cell.length_b   1.000
_cell.length_c   1.000
_cell.angle_alpha   90.00
_cell.angle_beta   90.00
_cell.angle_gamma   90.00
#
_symmetry.space_group_name_H-M   'P 1'
#
loop_
_entity.id
_entity.type
_entity.pdbx_description
1 polymer ?
#
loop_
_entity_poly.entity_id
_entity_poly.type
_entity_poly.pdbx_seq_one_letter_code
_entity_poly.pdbx_strand_id
1 'polypeptide(L)'
;IYINGQQKPVEWDRQGSLSEDLNAYKLYIDAVVSSVPSGIGKGITIAVDPGNGAACKTAPEIFRRLGCTVEVINPSFDGRFPGRLPEPSEAGLRNLSQAVVKSGASFGIAHDGDADRAVFVDETGKFLDGNITLALLASYSAEQHPGGEIVTPLSSSGVIEAAGKEYGCSTV
;
A
#
# COMPACT_ATOMS: atom_id res chain seq x y z
N ILE A 1 21.95 18.26 8.92
CA ILE A 1 23.34 18.29 8.42
C ILE A 1 23.48 19.39 7.37
N TYR A 2 22.60 19.53 6.40
CA TYR A 2 22.61 20.58 5.39
C TYR A 2 22.44 22.00 5.97
N ILE A 3 21.62 22.13 7.01
CA ILE A 3 21.23 23.43 7.60
C ILE A 3 22.36 24.07 8.39
N ASN A 4 23.32 23.31 8.91
CA ASN A 4 24.33 23.82 9.84
C ASN A 4 25.71 24.06 9.21
N GLY A 5 25.88 23.94 7.89
CA GLY A 5 27.14 24.21 7.19
C GLY A 5 28.34 23.34 7.64
N GLN A 6 28.07 22.24 8.35
CA GLN A 6 29.12 21.35 8.90
C GLN A 6 29.62 20.29 7.92
N GLN A 7 29.28 20.42 6.65
CA GLN A 7 29.75 19.49 5.63
C GLN A 7 31.23 19.75 5.33
N LYS A 8 32.05 18.77 5.59
CA LYS A 8 33.45 18.77 5.12
C LYS A 8 33.45 17.99 3.79
N PRO A 9 33.82 18.63 2.67
CA PRO A 9 34.08 17.92 1.43
C PRO A 9 35.11 16.83 1.68
N VAL A 10 34.91 15.65 1.13
CA VAL A 10 35.92 14.60 1.13
C VAL A 10 36.86 14.82 -0.06
N GLU A 11 38.11 14.43 0.08
CA GLU A 11 39.07 14.42 -1.02
C GLU A 11 38.55 13.55 -2.18
N TRP A 12 38.99 13.85 -3.39
CA TRP A 12 38.50 13.20 -4.60
C TRP A 12 38.70 11.67 -4.61
N ASP A 13 39.77 11.20 -3.97
CA ASP A 13 40.11 9.76 -3.83
C ASP A 13 39.38 9.05 -2.69
N ARG A 14 38.62 9.79 -1.88
CA ARG A 14 37.84 9.29 -0.75
C ARG A 14 36.32 9.41 -0.98
N GLN A 15 35.93 9.68 -2.20
CA GLN A 15 34.51 9.70 -2.56
C GLN A 15 33.94 8.28 -2.50
N GLY A 16 32.67 8.18 -2.08
CA GLY A 16 31.97 6.91 -2.06
C GLY A 16 31.76 6.32 -3.46
N SER A 17 31.51 5.04 -3.52
CA SER A 17 31.14 4.34 -4.76
C SER A 17 29.62 4.15 -4.85
N LEU A 18 29.10 4.12 -6.06
CA LEU A 18 27.73 3.71 -6.36
C LEU A 18 27.75 2.23 -6.77
N SER A 19 26.92 1.43 -6.13
CA SER A 19 26.68 0.04 -6.52
C SER A 19 25.18 -0.21 -6.64
N GLU A 20 24.78 -1.09 -7.54
CA GLU A 20 23.40 -1.51 -7.72
C GLU A 20 23.22 -2.93 -7.15
N ASP A 21 22.26 -3.09 -6.23
CA ASP A 21 21.82 -4.39 -5.73
C ASP A 21 20.51 -4.80 -6.42
N LEU A 22 20.62 -5.63 -7.43
CA LEU A 22 19.47 -6.15 -8.18
C LEU A 22 18.61 -7.14 -7.36
N ASN A 23 19.05 -7.54 -6.18
CA ASN A 23 18.32 -8.48 -5.33
C ASN A 23 17.56 -7.81 -4.19
N ALA A 24 17.79 -6.52 -3.92
CA ALA A 24 17.17 -5.82 -2.79
C ALA A 24 15.63 -5.93 -2.78
N TYR A 25 14.98 -5.79 -3.95
CA TYR A 25 13.53 -5.92 -4.06
C TYR A 25 13.03 -7.34 -3.71
N LYS A 26 13.81 -8.39 -3.98
CA LYS A 26 13.45 -9.77 -3.65
C LYS A 26 13.45 -9.99 -2.13
N LEU A 27 14.45 -9.46 -1.44
CA LEU A 27 14.53 -9.51 0.01
C LEU A 27 13.31 -8.82 0.65
N TYR A 28 12.90 -7.67 0.10
CA TYR A 28 11.69 -6.98 0.54
C TYR A 28 10.44 -7.83 0.34
N ILE A 29 10.25 -8.39 -0.87
CA ILE A 29 9.11 -9.26 -1.18
C ILE A 29 9.09 -10.48 -0.25
N ASP A 30 10.24 -11.14 -0.03
CA ASP A 30 10.36 -12.29 0.85
C ASP A 30 9.95 -11.94 2.28
N ALA A 31 10.41 -10.79 2.80
CA ALA A 31 10.05 -10.32 4.13
C ALA A 31 8.54 -10.07 4.27
N VAL A 32 7.93 -9.37 3.29
CA VAL A 32 6.49 -9.09 3.31
C VAL A 32 5.67 -10.36 3.21
N VAL A 33 6.00 -11.27 2.28
CA VAL A 33 5.27 -12.53 2.11
C VAL A 33 5.38 -13.42 3.36
N SER A 34 6.52 -13.41 4.03
CA SER A 34 6.71 -14.21 5.25
C SER A 34 6.02 -13.64 6.49
N SER A 35 5.58 -12.38 6.46
CA SER A 35 4.90 -11.72 7.58
C SER A 35 3.43 -12.10 7.74
N VAL A 36 2.86 -12.82 6.77
CA VAL A 36 1.46 -13.25 6.77
C VAL A 36 1.34 -14.75 6.53
N PRO A 37 0.21 -15.38 6.89
CA PRO A 37 -0.01 -16.82 6.67
C PRO A 37 0.12 -17.20 5.19
N SER A 38 0.82 -18.31 4.93
CA SER A 38 0.99 -18.83 3.56
C SER A 38 -0.37 -19.16 2.93
N GLY A 39 -0.56 -18.73 1.68
CA GLY A 39 -1.77 -19.02 0.90
C GLY A 39 -3.01 -18.23 1.33
N ILE A 40 -2.85 -17.18 2.13
CA ILE A 40 -3.97 -16.29 2.57
C ILE A 40 -4.78 -15.73 1.38
N GLY A 41 -4.14 -15.56 0.23
CA GLY A 41 -4.79 -15.06 -1.00
C GLY A 41 -5.39 -16.13 -1.91
N LYS A 42 -5.37 -17.41 -1.49
CA LYS A 42 -5.86 -18.50 -2.35
C LYS A 42 -7.36 -18.37 -2.66
N GLY A 43 -7.67 -18.35 -3.94
CA GLY A 43 -9.05 -18.17 -4.43
C GLY A 43 -9.52 -16.71 -4.49
N ILE A 44 -8.66 -15.76 -4.11
CA ILE A 44 -8.96 -14.33 -4.19
C ILE A 44 -8.37 -13.78 -5.51
N THR A 45 -9.22 -13.09 -6.28
CA THR A 45 -8.79 -12.31 -7.44
C THR A 45 -8.75 -10.84 -7.05
N ILE A 46 -7.65 -10.15 -7.38
CA ILE A 46 -7.47 -8.72 -7.09
C ILE A 46 -6.99 -7.96 -8.32
N ALA A 47 -7.36 -6.70 -8.40
CA ALA A 47 -6.80 -5.77 -9.37
C ALA A 47 -5.78 -4.85 -8.67
N VAL A 48 -4.57 -4.73 -9.21
CA VAL A 48 -3.47 -3.95 -8.63
C VAL A 48 -3.04 -2.85 -9.59
N ASP A 49 -3.07 -1.62 -9.13
CA ASP A 49 -2.60 -0.44 -9.86
C ASP A 49 -1.39 0.20 -9.15
N PRO A 50 -0.16 -0.18 -9.50
CA PRO A 50 1.05 0.45 -8.97
C PRO A 50 1.31 1.86 -9.53
N GLY A 51 0.43 2.38 -10.40
CA GLY A 51 0.47 3.74 -10.90
C GLY A 51 1.73 4.15 -11.66
N ASN A 52 2.43 3.23 -12.31
CA ASN A 52 3.75 3.43 -12.92
C ASN A 52 4.86 3.81 -11.92
N GLY A 53 4.62 3.66 -10.62
CA GLY A 53 5.50 4.05 -9.51
C GLY A 53 6.33 2.90 -8.93
N ALA A 54 6.83 3.11 -7.72
CA ALA A 54 7.75 2.20 -7.03
C ALA A 54 7.18 0.78 -6.82
N ALA A 55 5.86 0.64 -6.65
CA ALA A 55 5.19 -0.63 -6.45
C ALA A 55 5.16 -1.57 -7.67
N CYS A 56 5.57 -1.12 -8.88
CA CYS A 56 5.44 -1.90 -10.12
C CYS A 56 6.07 -3.30 -10.05
N LYS A 57 7.21 -3.45 -9.38
CA LYS A 57 7.89 -4.76 -9.24
C LYS A 57 7.47 -5.53 -8.00
N THR A 58 7.02 -4.85 -6.97
CA THR A 58 6.82 -5.45 -5.65
C THR A 58 5.39 -5.87 -5.41
N ALA A 59 4.41 -4.97 -5.53
CA ALA A 59 3.04 -5.25 -5.15
C ALA A 59 2.40 -6.41 -5.94
N PRO A 60 2.46 -6.46 -7.29
CA PRO A 60 1.88 -7.57 -8.02
C PRO A 60 2.52 -8.93 -7.67
N GLU A 61 3.83 -8.94 -7.44
CA GLU A 61 4.56 -10.16 -7.10
C GLU A 61 4.22 -10.64 -5.69
N ILE A 62 4.13 -9.74 -4.71
CA ILE A 62 3.71 -10.06 -3.34
C ILE A 62 2.34 -10.76 -3.37
N PHE A 63 1.36 -10.18 -4.04
CA PHE A 63 0.00 -10.76 -4.06
C PHE A 63 -0.04 -12.10 -4.79
N ARG A 64 0.71 -12.29 -5.88
CA ARG A 64 0.82 -13.61 -6.55
C ARG A 64 1.42 -14.66 -5.62
N ARG A 65 2.48 -14.31 -4.89
CA ARG A 65 3.13 -15.22 -3.94
C ARG A 65 2.26 -15.55 -2.73
N LEU A 66 1.35 -14.66 -2.37
CA LEU A 66 0.33 -14.92 -1.35
C LEU A 66 -0.79 -15.84 -1.86
N GLY A 67 -0.82 -16.14 -3.16
CA GLY A 67 -1.78 -17.05 -3.79
C GLY A 67 -2.94 -16.37 -4.51
N CYS A 68 -2.93 -15.04 -4.63
CA CYS A 68 -3.96 -14.32 -5.38
C CYS A 68 -3.81 -14.50 -6.90
N THR A 69 -4.94 -14.48 -7.60
CA THR A 69 -4.99 -14.15 -9.03
C THR A 69 -4.91 -12.63 -9.17
N VAL A 70 -3.96 -12.12 -9.96
CA VAL A 70 -3.64 -10.69 -10.00
C VAL A 70 -3.82 -10.12 -11.39
N GLU A 71 -4.76 -9.20 -11.56
CA GLU A 71 -4.89 -8.32 -12.71
C GLU A 71 -4.07 -7.05 -12.45
N VAL A 72 -3.20 -6.63 -13.37
CA VAL A 72 -2.29 -5.50 -13.15
C VAL A 72 -2.57 -4.39 -14.15
N ILE A 73 -2.73 -3.16 -13.64
CA ILE A 73 -2.93 -1.94 -14.41
C ILE A 73 -1.69 -1.06 -14.22
N ASN A 74 -1.28 -0.31 -15.24
CA ASN A 74 -0.11 0.58 -15.16
C ASN A 74 1.17 -0.12 -14.64
N PRO A 75 1.57 -1.28 -15.18
CA PRO A 75 2.58 -2.16 -14.59
C PRO A 75 4.03 -1.71 -14.80
N SER A 76 4.27 -0.72 -15.64
CA SER A 76 5.62 -0.32 -16.06
C SER A 76 6.10 0.92 -15.32
N PHE A 77 7.34 0.91 -14.85
CA PHE A 77 7.97 2.11 -14.31
C PHE A 77 8.02 3.23 -15.34
N ASP A 78 7.45 4.37 -15.03
CA ASP A 78 7.59 5.58 -15.82
C ASP A 78 7.39 6.82 -14.91
N GLY A 79 8.46 7.54 -14.63
CA GLY A 79 8.42 8.75 -13.78
C GLY A 79 7.59 9.91 -14.34
N ARG A 80 7.01 9.76 -15.55
CA ARG A 80 6.02 10.68 -16.11
C ARG A 80 4.59 10.35 -15.72
N PHE A 81 4.37 9.17 -15.11
CA PHE A 81 3.07 8.69 -14.62
C PHE A 81 1.97 8.73 -15.70
N PRO A 82 2.16 8.05 -16.85
CA PRO A 82 1.22 8.18 -17.98
C PRO A 82 -0.15 7.57 -17.72
N GLY A 83 -0.27 6.64 -16.77
CA GLY A 83 -1.51 5.92 -16.47
C GLY A 83 -2.49 6.73 -15.62
N ARG A 84 -1.98 7.53 -14.68
CA ARG A 84 -2.71 8.43 -13.80
C ARG A 84 -1.74 9.33 -13.03
N LEU A 85 -2.26 10.34 -12.34
CA LEU A 85 -1.45 11.11 -11.40
C LEU A 85 -0.87 10.19 -10.31
N PRO A 86 0.35 10.50 -9.81
CA PRO A 86 0.99 9.68 -8.77
C PRO A 86 0.15 9.58 -7.48
N GLU A 87 -0.55 10.65 -7.10
CA GLU A 87 -1.50 10.63 -6.00
C GLU A 87 -2.81 9.96 -6.45
N PRO A 88 -3.21 8.80 -5.86
CA PRO A 88 -4.44 8.13 -6.22
C PRO A 88 -5.65 8.89 -5.68
N SER A 89 -6.59 9.20 -6.56
CA SER A 89 -7.87 9.83 -6.24
C SER A 89 -9.02 9.07 -6.88
N GLU A 90 -10.22 9.19 -6.37
CA GLU A 90 -11.41 8.55 -6.94
C GLU A 90 -11.52 8.76 -8.46
N ALA A 91 -11.32 10.00 -8.92
CA ALA A 91 -11.35 10.32 -10.35
C ALA A 91 -10.22 9.64 -11.15
N GLY A 92 -9.04 9.46 -10.54
CA GLY A 92 -7.88 8.83 -11.15
C GLY A 92 -7.99 7.30 -11.21
N LEU A 93 -8.85 6.69 -10.40
CA LEU A 93 -8.95 5.24 -10.27
C LEU A 93 -10.05 4.60 -11.13
N ARG A 94 -10.64 5.33 -12.08
CA ARG A 94 -11.70 4.79 -12.96
C ARG A 94 -11.28 3.51 -13.71
N ASN A 95 -10.04 3.44 -14.17
CA ASN A 95 -9.51 2.25 -14.85
C ASN A 95 -9.40 1.07 -13.89
N LEU A 96 -8.99 1.29 -12.63
CA LEU A 96 -8.96 0.27 -11.60
C LEU A 96 -10.38 -0.24 -11.28
N SER A 97 -11.33 0.69 -11.06
CA SER A 97 -12.73 0.36 -10.83
C SER A 97 -13.32 -0.50 -11.95
N GLN A 98 -13.06 -0.14 -13.20
CA GLN A 98 -13.50 -0.92 -14.37
C GLN A 98 -12.83 -2.30 -14.43
N ALA A 99 -11.54 -2.38 -14.09
CA ALA A 99 -10.82 -3.66 -14.10
C ALA A 99 -11.35 -4.59 -13.00
N VAL A 100 -11.64 -4.10 -11.80
CA VAL A 100 -12.27 -4.87 -10.72
C VAL A 100 -13.57 -5.49 -11.20
N VAL A 101 -14.49 -4.69 -11.71
CA VAL A 101 -15.79 -5.16 -12.19
C VAL A 101 -15.65 -6.13 -13.35
N LYS A 102 -14.80 -5.84 -14.33
CA LYS A 102 -14.60 -6.67 -15.52
C LYS A 102 -13.95 -8.02 -15.22
N SER A 103 -13.02 -8.07 -14.30
CA SER A 103 -12.32 -9.31 -13.92
C SER A 103 -13.05 -10.12 -12.85
N GLY A 104 -14.09 -9.56 -12.22
CA GLY A 104 -14.74 -10.14 -11.05
C GLY A 104 -13.79 -10.18 -9.84
N ALA A 105 -12.88 -9.23 -9.73
CA ALA A 105 -11.96 -9.15 -8.61
C ALA A 105 -12.70 -8.83 -7.31
N SER A 106 -12.27 -9.41 -6.22
CA SER A 106 -12.82 -9.17 -4.88
C SER A 106 -12.61 -7.73 -4.41
N PHE A 107 -11.53 -7.09 -4.86
CA PHE A 107 -11.23 -5.69 -4.63
C PHE A 107 -10.11 -5.21 -5.56
N GLY A 108 -9.93 -3.89 -5.62
CA GLY A 108 -8.79 -3.25 -6.25
C GLY A 108 -7.91 -2.51 -5.24
N ILE A 109 -6.62 -2.46 -5.49
CA ILE A 109 -5.65 -1.69 -4.71
C ILE A 109 -4.82 -0.81 -5.63
N ALA A 110 -4.66 0.47 -5.26
CA ALA A 110 -3.78 1.41 -5.94
C ALA A 110 -2.76 1.99 -4.97
N HIS A 111 -1.52 2.08 -5.42
CA HIS A 111 -0.44 2.74 -4.69
C HIS A 111 -0.17 4.13 -5.24
N ASP A 112 0.35 5.02 -4.42
CA ASP A 112 0.89 6.30 -4.87
C ASP A 112 2.29 6.15 -5.49
N GLY A 113 2.92 7.26 -5.86
CA GLY A 113 4.14 7.24 -6.69
C GLY A 113 5.33 6.54 -6.06
N ASP A 114 5.55 6.68 -4.75
CA ASP A 114 6.63 6.05 -3.98
C ASP A 114 6.16 4.83 -3.16
N ALA A 115 4.85 4.54 -3.23
CA ALA A 115 4.20 3.36 -2.63
C ALA A 115 4.20 3.36 -1.09
N ASP A 116 4.19 4.52 -0.45
CA ASP A 116 4.00 4.63 1.00
C ASP A 116 2.52 4.66 1.41
N ARG A 117 1.61 4.83 0.41
CA ARG A 117 0.16 4.83 0.58
C ARG A 117 -0.53 3.79 -0.30
N ALA A 118 -1.66 3.31 0.20
CA ALA A 118 -2.56 2.43 -0.54
C ALA A 118 -4.00 2.89 -0.38
N VAL A 119 -4.74 2.87 -1.48
CA VAL A 119 -6.18 3.11 -1.51
C VAL A 119 -6.90 1.96 -2.20
N PHE A 120 -8.18 1.79 -1.92
CA PHE A 120 -8.92 0.61 -2.29
C PHE A 120 -10.19 0.93 -3.08
N VAL A 121 -10.60 -0.07 -3.86
CA VAL A 121 -11.85 -0.10 -4.58
C VAL A 121 -12.53 -1.43 -4.24
N ASP A 122 -13.80 -1.41 -3.89
CA ASP A 122 -14.55 -2.65 -3.57
C ASP A 122 -14.90 -3.47 -4.82
N GLU A 123 -15.54 -4.62 -4.65
CA GLU A 123 -15.93 -5.54 -5.72
C GLU A 123 -16.93 -4.94 -6.71
N THR A 124 -17.62 -3.85 -6.34
CA THR A 124 -18.55 -3.12 -7.22
C THR A 124 -17.87 -2.05 -8.04
N GLY A 125 -16.57 -1.82 -7.83
CA GLY A 125 -15.81 -0.74 -8.45
C GLY A 125 -15.92 0.61 -7.73
N LYS A 126 -16.48 0.64 -6.51
CA LYS A 126 -16.61 1.85 -5.71
C LYS A 126 -15.32 2.16 -4.96
N PHE A 127 -14.86 3.40 -5.03
CA PHE A 127 -13.74 3.90 -4.26
C PHE A 127 -14.05 3.87 -2.76
N LEU A 128 -13.13 3.33 -1.97
CA LEU A 128 -13.18 3.33 -0.52
C LEU A 128 -12.37 4.51 0.02
N ASP A 129 -13.05 5.42 0.68
CA ASP A 129 -12.39 6.53 1.39
C ASP A 129 -11.42 6.00 2.45
N GLY A 130 -10.32 6.74 2.67
CA GLY A 130 -9.28 6.33 3.62
C GLY A 130 -9.81 6.13 5.06
N ASN A 131 -10.84 6.88 5.47
CA ASN A 131 -11.46 6.67 6.78
C ASN A 131 -12.17 5.32 6.88
N ILE A 132 -12.80 4.85 5.79
CA ILE A 132 -13.44 3.51 5.75
C ILE A 132 -12.37 2.43 5.88
N THR A 133 -11.30 2.54 5.10
CA THR A 133 -10.17 1.60 5.17
C THR A 133 -9.55 1.56 6.56
N LEU A 134 -9.32 2.73 7.15
CA LEU A 134 -8.73 2.83 8.47
C LEU A 134 -9.66 2.27 9.56
N ALA A 135 -10.98 2.51 9.45
CA ALA A 135 -11.96 1.93 10.35
C ALA A 135 -11.99 0.40 10.28
N LEU A 136 -11.91 -0.18 9.07
CA LEU A 136 -11.83 -1.64 8.88
C LEU A 136 -10.58 -2.22 9.53
N LEU A 137 -9.42 -1.60 9.33
CA LEU A 137 -8.16 -2.03 9.94
C LEU A 137 -8.18 -1.87 11.46
N ALA A 138 -8.74 -0.78 11.99
CA ALA A 138 -8.91 -0.55 13.42
C ALA A 138 -9.84 -1.59 14.04
N SER A 139 -10.97 -1.89 13.39
CA SER A 139 -11.92 -2.91 13.84
C SER A 139 -11.27 -4.30 13.87
N TYR A 140 -10.57 -4.69 12.79
CA TYR A 140 -9.84 -5.96 12.73
C TYR A 140 -8.77 -6.05 13.83
N SER A 141 -7.99 -5.00 14.05
CA SER A 141 -6.96 -4.98 15.08
C SER A 141 -7.57 -5.05 16.49
N ALA A 142 -8.66 -4.32 16.73
CA ALA A 142 -9.38 -4.32 18.00
C ALA A 142 -9.99 -5.69 18.33
N GLU A 143 -10.52 -6.39 17.32
CA GLU A 143 -11.01 -7.76 17.46
C GLU A 143 -9.91 -8.73 17.93
N GLN A 144 -8.69 -8.57 17.41
CA GLN A 144 -7.54 -9.41 17.80
C GLN A 144 -6.97 -9.02 19.19
N HIS A 145 -7.24 -7.78 19.64
CA HIS A 145 -6.71 -7.22 20.90
C HIS A 145 -7.81 -6.52 21.71
N PRO A 146 -8.87 -7.23 22.17
CA PRO A 146 -9.97 -6.64 22.91
C PRO A 146 -9.48 -5.92 24.17
N GLY A 147 -10.04 -4.75 24.45
CA GLY A 147 -9.66 -3.94 25.62
C GLY A 147 -8.31 -3.20 25.46
N GLY A 148 -7.71 -3.26 24.27
CA GLY A 148 -6.47 -2.55 23.97
C GLY A 148 -6.64 -1.05 23.81
N GLU A 149 -5.55 -0.37 23.41
CA GLU A 149 -5.55 1.07 23.15
C GLU A 149 -5.19 1.35 21.70
N ILE A 150 -6.00 2.17 21.01
CA ILE A 150 -5.76 2.63 19.66
C ILE A 150 -5.20 4.04 19.72
N VAL A 151 -3.96 4.23 19.25
CA VAL A 151 -3.33 5.55 19.16
C VAL A 151 -3.49 6.06 17.73
N THR A 152 -4.06 7.27 17.60
CA THR A 152 -4.33 7.85 16.28
C THR A 152 -4.08 9.37 16.29
N PRO A 153 -3.68 9.96 15.14
CA PRO A 153 -3.55 11.41 15.04
C PRO A 153 -4.88 12.13 15.33
N LEU A 154 -4.82 13.31 15.95
CA LEU A 154 -6.00 14.14 16.24
C LEU A 154 -6.84 14.49 15.00
N SER A 155 -6.23 14.46 13.81
CA SER A 155 -6.91 14.68 12.53
C SER A 155 -7.69 13.47 12.01
N SER A 156 -7.61 12.33 12.69
CA SER A 156 -8.32 11.11 12.30
C SER A 156 -9.82 11.23 12.52
N SER A 157 -10.58 10.51 11.71
CA SER A 157 -12.04 10.47 11.85
C SER A 157 -12.47 9.75 13.14
N GLY A 158 -13.50 10.25 13.82
CA GLY A 158 -14.13 9.58 14.97
C GLY A 158 -14.69 8.17 14.68
N VAL A 159 -14.71 7.74 13.43
CA VAL A 159 -15.09 6.38 13.04
C VAL A 159 -14.15 5.32 13.63
N ILE A 160 -12.87 5.68 13.87
CA ILE A 160 -11.88 4.78 14.48
C ILE A 160 -12.23 4.51 15.94
N GLU A 161 -12.63 5.56 16.68
CA GLU A 161 -13.11 5.42 18.04
C GLU A 161 -14.35 4.52 18.12
N ALA A 162 -15.29 4.70 17.20
CA ALA A 162 -16.47 3.86 17.13
C ALA A 162 -16.12 2.39 16.85
N ALA A 163 -15.19 2.14 15.91
CA ALA A 163 -14.72 0.80 15.58
C ALA A 163 -14.00 0.11 16.77
N GLY A 164 -13.16 0.83 17.49
CA GLY A 164 -12.46 0.29 18.66
C GLY A 164 -13.39 0.01 19.85
N LYS A 165 -14.39 0.87 20.07
CA LYS A 165 -15.34 0.78 21.17
C LYS A 165 -16.17 -0.50 21.16
N GLU A 166 -16.46 -1.05 19.98
CA GLU A 166 -17.20 -2.30 19.85
C GLU A 166 -16.48 -3.47 20.53
N TYR A 167 -15.15 -3.43 20.59
CA TYR A 167 -14.28 -4.42 21.21
C TYR A 167 -13.71 -3.98 22.58
N GLY A 168 -14.27 -2.90 23.16
CA GLY A 168 -13.84 -2.38 24.45
C GLY A 168 -12.50 -1.65 24.43
N CYS A 169 -11.97 -1.30 23.27
CA CYS A 169 -10.73 -0.54 23.13
C CYS A 169 -10.94 0.93 23.45
N SER A 170 -9.94 1.57 24.07
CA SER A 170 -9.84 3.02 24.19
C SER A 170 -9.14 3.61 22.96
N THR A 171 -9.41 4.90 22.68
CA THR A 171 -8.74 5.65 21.62
C THR A 171 -8.10 6.90 22.18
N VAL A 172 -6.83 7.15 21.83
CA VAL A 172 -6.01 8.28 22.34
C VAL A 172 -5.41 9.05 21.18
#